data_3a44070873f9f1017790ec3a88354204
#
_entry.id   3a44070873f9f1017790ec3a88354204
#
_cell.length_a   1.000
_cell.length_b   1.000
_cell.length_c   1.000
_cell.angle_alpha   90.00
_cell.angle_beta   90.00
_cell.angle_gamma   90.00
#
_symmetry.space_group_name_H-M   'P 1'
#
loop_
_entity.id
_entity.type
_entity.pdbx_description
1 polymer ?
#
loop_
_entity_poly.entity_id
_entity_poly.type
_entity_poly.pdbx_seq_one_letter_code
_entity_poly.pdbx_strand_id
1 'polypeptide(L)'
;MVRFNEKNEIIKEQEYRAILVGIQLDEDISYSMKELAGLAQAAGVTVLGEVVQSLPRPNPATLIGSGKVAELAQLCANMEADTIIFNDELSGMQLRNLEETLSVRVIDRTILILDIFAARATSKEGKLQVELAQLQYRMPRLTGFGKSLSRLGGGIGTRGPGEKQLETDRRHISRRMEDIRKELAQIKTTRSVQRSRREKSDIPVVALMGYTNSGKSALMNRMLALSEKDDKAVTEKDMLFATLDTQQRSICLDASHKFILIDTVGFVSKLPHPLVQAFKATLEEVIYADLLLQVVDASYENYDFHIEVTNRVINEIGAGSKEKIMVYNKIDCLEELPVDATGCECAFISAKQGDGIESLLELIRENLFSSRKKVSLLIPYSRGDISSYLCEKSEVLSMDYQEEGTCFEVELSEADYCRLKEYERI
;
A
#
# COMPACT_ATOMS: atom_id res chain seq x y z
N MET A 1 12.65 2.54 21.40
CA MET A 1 13.97 2.10 20.87
C MET A 1 14.94 3.26 21.07
N VAL A 2 15.93 3.08 21.90
CA VAL A 2 16.89 4.17 22.21
C VAL A 2 17.79 4.37 20.99
N ARG A 3 17.72 5.53 20.35
CA ARG A 3 18.68 5.91 19.31
C ARG A 3 19.75 6.79 19.92
N PHE A 4 21.00 6.52 19.57
CA PHE A 4 22.16 7.34 19.96
C PHE A 4 22.58 8.16 18.76
N ASN A 5 23.00 9.43 19.00
CA ASN A 5 23.67 10.23 18.00
C ASN A 5 25.16 9.82 17.89
N GLU A 6 25.90 10.39 16.94
CA GLU A 6 27.34 10.10 16.75
C GLU A 6 28.21 10.39 18.00
N LYS A 7 27.65 11.05 19.02
CA LYS A 7 28.31 11.36 20.32
C LYS A 7 27.83 10.49 21.49
N ASN A 8 27.08 9.39 21.21
CA ASN A 8 26.49 8.49 22.23
C ASN A 8 25.54 9.20 23.25
N GLU A 9 24.94 10.32 22.88
CA GLU A 9 23.92 10.96 23.70
C GLU A 9 22.57 10.30 23.44
N ILE A 10 21.80 10.04 24.50
CA ILE A 10 20.44 9.51 24.42
C ILE A 10 19.56 10.57 23.76
N ILE A 11 19.15 10.37 22.52
CA ILE A 11 18.09 11.17 21.92
C ILE A 11 16.79 10.76 22.62
N LYS A 12 16.26 11.59 23.50
CA LYS A 12 14.87 11.45 23.97
C LYS A 12 13.98 11.51 22.73
N GLU A 13 13.26 10.43 22.45
CA GLU A 13 12.16 10.48 21.47
C GLU A 13 11.24 11.60 21.96
N GLN A 14 11.10 12.64 21.17
CA GLN A 14 10.19 13.73 21.46
C GLN A 14 8.79 13.18 21.23
N GLU A 15 8.06 12.87 22.29
CA GLU A 15 6.66 12.48 22.21
C GLU A 15 5.86 13.71 21.78
N TYR A 16 5.40 13.72 20.54
CA TYR A 16 4.51 14.77 20.05
C TYR A 16 3.12 14.60 20.63
N ARG A 17 2.55 15.69 21.12
CA ARG A 17 1.20 15.73 21.73
C ARG A 17 0.29 16.58 20.85
N ALA A 18 -0.73 15.96 20.27
CA ALA A 18 -1.52 16.60 19.24
C ALA A 18 -3.02 16.72 19.58
N ILE A 19 -3.64 17.79 19.08
CA ILE A 19 -5.08 17.93 18.99
C ILE A 19 -5.47 17.71 17.52
N LEU A 20 -6.47 16.86 17.30
CA LEU A 20 -7.02 16.58 15.97
C LEU A 20 -8.12 17.59 15.64
N VAL A 21 -8.15 18.07 14.41
CA VAL A 21 -9.15 19.06 13.96
C VAL A 21 -9.79 18.61 12.66
N GLY A 22 -11.14 18.61 12.63
CA GLY A 22 -11.90 18.30 11.42
C GLY A 22 -13.00 19.34 11.16
N ILE A 23 -13.34 19.50 9.88
CA ILE A 23 -14.52 20.25 9.46
C ILE A 23 -15.60 19.29 8.98
N GLN A 24 -16.80 19.47 9.47
CA GLN A 24 -17.99 18.75 9.00
C GLN A 24 -18.79 19.70 8.12
N LEU A 25 -18.91 19.35 6.84
CA LEU A 25 -19.75 20.07 5.87
C LEU A 25 -21.15 19.43 5.89
N ASP A 26 -21.45 18.58 4.93
CA ASP A 26 -22.76 17.91 4.81
C ASP A 26 -22.69 16.44 5.31
N GLU A 27 -21.53 15.81 5.26
CA GLU A 27 -21.33 14.39 5.61
C GLU A 27 -20.79 14.24 7.05
N ASP A 28 -21.13 13.12 7.69
CA ASP A 28 -20.53 12.74 8.98
C ASP A 28 -19.05 12.38 8.79
N ILE A 29 -18.20 13.00 9.59
CA ILE A 29 -16.75 12.79 9.57
C ILE A 29 -16.24 11.94 10.74
N SER A 30 -17.12 11.38 11.54
CA SER A 30 -16.73 10.59 12.74
C SER A 30 -15.75 9.47 12.41
N TYR A 31 -16.01 8.76 11.31
CA TYR A 31 -15.09 7.73 10.83
C TYR A 31 -13.73 8.32 10.42
N SER A 32 -13.75 9.40 9.63
CA SER A 32 -12.51 10.05 9.16
C SER A 32 -11.66 10.59 10.32
N MET A 33 -12.29 11.03 11.41
CA MET A 33 -11.58 11.46 12.63
C MET A 33 -10.99 10.27 13.39
N LYS A 34 -11.73 9.16 13.55
CA LYS A 34 -11.19 7.92 14.11
C LYS A 34 -9.98 7.40 13.32
N GLU A 35 -10.07 7.44 11.99
CA GLU A 35 -8.95 7.06 11.12
C GLU A 35 -7.75 8.01 11.29
N LEU A 36 -7.99 9.33 11.41
CA LEU A 36 -6.94 10.30 11.68
C LEU A 36 -6.25 10.04 13.02
N ALA A 37 -7.02 9.67 14.06
CA ALA A 37 -6.46 9.27 15.36
C ALA A 37 -5.56 8.02 15.23
N GLY A 38 -5.99 7.01 14.48
CA GLY A 38 -5.18 5.84 14.16
C GLY A 38 -3.91 6.18 13.37
N LEU A 39 -3.98 7.12 12.43
CA LEU A 39 -2.80 7.62 11.71
C LEU A 39 -1.84 8.35 12.65
N ALA A 40 -2.34 9.21 13.55
CA ALA A 40 -1.52 9.90 14.54
C ALA A 40 -0.80 8.91 15.45
N GLN A 41 -1.50 7.88 15.93
CA GLN A 41 -0.91 6.80 16.72
C GLN A 41 0.15 6.02 15.93
N ALA A 42 -0.09 5.74 14.64
CA ALA A 42 0.88 5.07 13.78
C ALA A 42 2.15 5.89 13.54
N ALA A 43 2.05 7.23 13.64
CA ALA A 43 3.17 8.17 13.61
C ALA A 43 3.90 8.33 14.96
N GLY A 44 3.40 7.69 16.03
CA GLY A 44 3.94 7.84 17.38
C GLY A 44 3.53 9.16 18.05
N VAL A 45 2.40 9.73 17.65
CA VAL A 45 1.84 10.97 18.20
C VAL A 45 0.77 10.65 19.24
N THR A 46 0.85 11.23 20.42
CA THR A 46 -0.17 11.11 21.47
C THR A 46 -1.32 12.09 21.18
N VAL A 47 -2.53 11.57 20.96
CA VAL A 47 -3.73 12.37 20.73
C VAL A 47 -4.31 12.81 22.08
N LEU A 48 -4.40 14.13 22.29
CA LEU A 48 -4.93 14.72 23.51
C LEU A 48 -6.44 14.97 23.44
N GLY A 49 -6.97 15.21 22.25
CA GLY A 49 -8.38 15.46 22.03
C GLY A 49 -8.72 15.74 20.58
N GLU A 50 -10.00 15.86 20.30
CA GLU A 50 -10.54 16.11 18.98
C GLU A 50 -11.43 17.34 18.99
N VAL A 51 -11.34 18.15 17.94
CA VAL A 51 -12.17 19.34 17.74
C VAL A 51 -12.81 19.24 16.36
N VAL A 52 -14.12 19.18 16.31
CA VAL A 52 -14.90 19.18 15.07
C VAL A 52 -15.71 20.47 14.99
N GLN A 53 -15.70 21.11 13.82
CA GLN A 53 -16.54 22.25 13.55
C GLN A 53 -17.44 22.01 12.34
N SER A 54 -18.75 22.13 12.54
CA SER A 54 -19.71 22.14 11.44
C SER A 54 -19.73 23.51 10.77
N LEU A 55 -19.54 23.54 9.47
CA LEU A 55 -19.50 24.76 8.66
C LEU A 55 -20.20 24.52 7.32
N PRO A 56 -20.93 25.50 6.78
CA PRO A 56 -21.50 25.39 5.44
C PRO A 56 -20.43 25.45 4.33
N ARG A 57 -19.28 26.06 4.62
CA ARG A 57 -18.11 26.16 3.71
C ARG A 57 -16.83 26.33 4.51
N PRO A 58 -15.70 25.77 4.03
CA PRO A 58 -14.40 25.98 4.65
C PRO A 58 -14.00 27.46 4.65
N ASN A 59 -13.37 27.93 5.71
CA ASN A 59 -12.81 29.26 5.75
C ASN A 59 -11.58 29.36 4.83
N PRO A 60 -11.53 30.30 3.87
CA PRO A 60 -10.40 30.42 2.95
C PRO A 60 -9.07 30.74 3.65
N ALA A 61 -9.09 31.42 4.80
CA ALA A 61 -7.88 31.88 5.49
C ALA A 61 -7.34 30.87 6.51
N THR A 62 -8.21 30.07 7.16
CA THR A 62 -7.84 29.23 8.31
C THR A 62 -8.53 27.87 8.32
N LEU A 63 -9.26 27.50 7.27
CA LEU A 63 -10.10 26.32 7.16
C LEU A 63 -11.30 26.32 8.11
N ILE A 64 -11.06 26.58 9.41
CA ILE A 64 -12.04 26.74 10.49
C ILE A 64 -12.35 28.21 10.77
N GLY A 65 -13.44 28.51 11.47
CA GLY A 65 -13.82 29.87 11.83
C GLY A 65 -12.81 30.52 12.82
N SER A 66 -12.66 31.86 12.76
CA SER A 66 -11.71 32.58 13.62
C SER A 66 -11.95 32.41 15.11
N GLY A 67 -13.23 32.34 15.55
CA GLY A 67 -13.57 32.01 16.93
C GLY A 67 -13.08 30.63 17.35
N LYS A 68 -13.19 29.64 16.46
CA LYS A 68 -12.71 28.28 16.74
C LYS A 68 -11.18 28.23 16.76
N VAL A 69 -10.47 29.06 15.97
CA VAL A 69 -9.01 29.21 16.06
C VAL A 69 -8.58 29.74 17.43
N ALA A 70 -9.30 30.74 17.97
CA ALA A 70 -9.02 31.29 19.29
C ALA A 70 -9.26 30.28 20.42
N GLU A 71 -10.36 29.52 20.33
CA GLU A 71 -10.65 28.40 21.24
C GLU A 71 -9.57 27.33 21.19
N LEU A 72 -9.13 26.97 19.97
CA LEU A 72 -8.09 25.97 19.76
C LEU A 72 -6.73 26.42 20.34
N ALA A 73 -6.40 27.72 20.24
CA ALA A 73 -5.20 28.28 20.87
C ALA A 73 -5.22 28.13 22.40
N GLN A 74 -6.36 28.36 23.03
CA GLN A 74 -6.54 28.16 24.46
C GLN A 74 -6.45 26.67 24.84
N LEU A 75 -7.04 25.79 24.07
CA LEU A 75 -6.94 24.34 24.27
C LEU A 75 -5.52 23.84 24.17
N CYS A 76 -4.74 24.29 23.18
CA CYS A 76 -3.32 23.96 23.05
C CYS A 76 -2.53 24.37 24.28
N ALA A 77 -2.74 25.58 24.79
CA ALA A 77 -2.06 26.07 26.00
C ALA A 77 -2.44 25.23 27.24
N ASN A 78 -3.74 24.93 27.42
CA ASN A 78 -4.25 24.19 28.57
C ASN A 78 -3.80 22.72 28.59
N MET A 79 -3.74 22.09 27.43
CA MET A 79 -3.38 20.66 27.28
C MET A 79 -1.89 20.45 26.99
N GLU A 80 -1.12 21.53 26.89
CA GLU A 80 0.28 21.51 26.50
C GLU A 80 0.49 20.73 25.16
N ALA A 81 -0.38 20.97 24.19
CA ALA A 81 -0.24 20.41 22.87
C ALA A 81 0.85 21.17 22.08
N ASP A 82 1.73 20.44 21.44
CA ASP A 82 2.80 20.98 20.60
C ASP A 82 2.45 20.94 19.11
N THR A 83 1.45 20.17 18.74
CA THR A 83 1.07 19.92 17.35
C THR A 83 -0.45 19.94 17.17
N ILE A 84 -0.93 20.45 16.05
CA ILE A 84 -2.31 20.34 15.62
C ILE A 84 -2.32 19.60 14.28
N ILE A 85 -3.23 18.61 14.15
CA ILE A 85 -3.38 17.79 12.96
C ILE A 85 -4.76 17.98 12.36
N PHE A 86 -4.81 18.55 11.17
CA PHE A 86 -6.05 18.73 10.42
C PHE A 86 -6.39 17.50 9.58
N ASN A 87 -7.68 17.10 9.60
CA ASN A 87 -8.19 15.98 8.82
C ASN A 87 -8.28 16.27 7.31
N ASP A 88 -8.27 17.54 6.94
CA ASP A 88 -8.38 18.01 5.57
C ASP A 88 -7.09 18.70 5.14
N GLU A 89 -6.82 18.73 3.83
CA GLU A 89 -5.64 19.39 3.29
C GLU A 89 -5.66 20.90 3.53
N LEU A 90 -4.52 21.45 3.94
CA LEU A 90 -4.32 22.88 4.14
C LEU A 90 -3.57 23.49 2.94
N SER A 91 -4.07 24.62 2.46
CA SER A 91 -3.29 25.47 1.57
C SER A 91 -2.10 26.10 2.30
N GLY A 92 -1.05 26.48 1.57
CA GLY A 92 0.10 27.14 2.19
C GLY A 92 -0.23 28.44 2.94
N MET A 93 -1.31 29.15 2.54
CA MET A 93 -1.81 30.33 3.24
C MET A 93 -2.52 29.95 4.54
N GLN A 94 -3.37 28.94 4.52
CA GLN A 94 -4.07 28.46 5.73
C GLN A 94 -3.08 27.95 6.77
N LEU A 95 -2.11 27.13 6.33
CA LEU A 95 -1.07 26.59 7.19
C LEU A 95 -0.34 27.70 7.93
N ARG A 96 0.15 28.72 7.21
CA ARG A 96 0.86 29.83 7.79
C ARG A 96 0.00 30.66 8.76
N ASN A 97 -1.24 31.01 8.35
CA ASN A 97 -2.14 31.80 9.20
C ASN A 97 -2.45 31.05 10.52
N LEU A 98 -2.61 29.74 10.45
CA LEU A 98 -2.82 28.90 11.62
C LEU A 98 -1.57 28.84 12.51
N GLU A 99 -0.38 28.61 11.97
CA GLU A 99 0.85 28.57 12.74
C GLU A 99 1.18 29.92 13.41
N GLU A 100 0.97 31.04 12.69
CA GLU A 100 1.13 32.39 13.23
C GLU A 100 0.17 32.68 14.42
N THR A 101 -1.06 32.15 14.34
CA THR A 101 -2.08 32.39 15.39
C THR A 101 -1.96 31.42 16.56
N LEU A 102 -1.68 30.17 16.29
CA LEU A 102 -1.69 29.08 17.28
C LEU A 102 -0.36 28.93 18.00
N SER A 103 0.73 29.41 17.38
CA SER A 103 2.12 29.31 17.90
C SER A 103 2.58 27.88 18.20
N VAL A 104 1.95 26.87 17.57
CA VAL A 104 2.31 25.44 17.61
C VAL A 104 2.47 24.91 16.20
N ARG A 105 3.10 23.76 16.06
CA ARG A 105 3.23 23.08 14.77
C ARG A 105 1.86 22.70 14.22
N VAL A 106 1.57 23.05 12.96
CA VAL A 106 0.35 22.66 12.27
C VAL A 106 0.70 21.75 11.11
N ILE A 107 0.08 20.60 11.06
CA ILE A 107 0.18 19.67 9.93
C ILE A 107 -1.22 19.25 9.48
N ASP A 108 -1.30 18.75 8.27
CA ASP A 108 -2.52 18.16 7.75
C ASP A 108 -2.37 16.64 7.59
N ARG A 109 -3.48 15.98 7.29
CA ARG A 109 -3.54 14.53 7.07
C ARG A 109 -2.50 14.06 6.04
N THR A 110 -2.25 14.83 4.98
CA THR A 110 -1.29 14.47 3.94
C THR A 110 0.14 14.46 4.47
N ILE A 111 0.54 15.47 5.25
CA ILE A 111 1.86 15.51 5.88
C ILE A 111 2.01 14.35 6.85
N LEU A 112 0.99 14.07 7.66
CA LEU A 112 0.99 12.96 8.61
C LEU A 112 1.22 11.61 7.91
N ILE A 113 0.50 11.34 6.82
CA ILE A 113 0.67 10.11 6.02
C ILE A 113 2.09 10.03 5.44
N LEU A 114 2.61 11.16 4.91
CA LEU A 114 3.97 11.22 4.38
C LEU A 114 5.04 10.98 5.46
N ASP A 115 4.83 11.46 6.67
CA ASP A 115 5.74 11.24 7.80
C ASP A 115 5.71 9.76 8.25
N ILE A 116 4.53 9.12 8.27
CA ILE A 116 4.41 7.67 8.52
C ILE A 116 5.19 6.89 7.47
N PHE A 117 5.03 7.23 6.20
CA PHE A 117 5.72 6.56 5.10
C PHE A 117 7.23 6.78 5.15
N ALA A 118 7.70 7.98 5.49
CA ALA A 118 9.12 8.25 5.67
C ALA A 118 9.75 7.41 6.79
N ALA A 119 9.01 7.18 7.87
CA ALA A 119 9.45 6.34 8.98
C ALA A 119 9.45 4.83 8.64
N ARG A 120 8.61 4.39 7.68
CA ARG A 120 8.42 2.98 7.31
C ARG A 120 9.22 2.54 6.10
N ALA A 121 9.61 3.47 5.21
CA ALA A 121 10.39 3.17 4.01
C ALA A 121 11.75 2.54 4.38
N THR A 122 11.94 1.30 4.02
CA THR A 122 13.20 0.57 4.25
C THR A 122 14.01 0.47 2.96
N SER A 123 13.35 0.25 1.82
CA SER A 123 13.98 0.15 0.52
C SER A 123 14.49 1.50 0.01
N LYS A 124 15.51 1.46 -0.85
CA LYS A 124 16.01 2.67 -1.54
C LYS A 124 14.90 3.31 -2.38
N GLU A 125 14.11 2.49 -3.05
CA GLU A 125 13.02 2.96 -3.91
C GLU A 125 11.91 3.63 -3.08
N GLY A 126 11.42 2.97 -2.02
CA GLY A 126 10.41 3.54 -1.13
C GLY A 126 10.85 4.87 -0.53
N LYS A 127 12.12 4.99 -0.09
CA LYS A 127 12.69 6.26 0.41
C LYS A 127 12.67 7.37 -0.64
N LEU A 128 13.07 7.06 -1.89
CA LEU A 128 13.06 8.03 -2.99
C LEU A 128 11.63 8.44 -3.37
N GLN A 129 10.68 7.52 -3.38
CA GLN A 129 9.28 7.81 -3.67
C GLN A 129 8.66 8.72 -2.61
N VAL A 130 8.89 8.41 -1.33
CA VAL A 130 8.40 9.25 -0.22
C VAL A 130 9.05 10.64 -0.25
N GLU A 131 10.37 10.73 -0.47
CA GLU A 131 11.07 12.02 -0.59
C GLU A 131 10.49 12.84 -1.75
N LEU A 132 10.26 12.21 -2.91
CA LEU A 132 9.65 12.87 -4.06
C LEU A 132 8.25 13.43 -3.72
N ALA A 133 7.40 12.62 -3.08
CA ALA A 133 6.06 13.03 -2.67
C ALA A 133 6.10 14.18 -1.65
N GLN A 134 7.00 14.12 -0.66
CA GLN A 134 7.19 15.21 0.31
C GLN A 134 7.62 16.51 -0.36
N LEU A 135 8.56 16.45 -1.30
CA LEU A 135 9.03 17.62 -2.05
C LEU A 135 7.92 18.20 -2.95
N GLN A 136 7.16 17.34 -3.63
CA GLN A 136 6.01 17.75 -4.44
C GLN A 136 4.94 18.44 -3.58
N TYR A 137 4.66 17.91 -2.42
CA TYR A 137 3.65 18.46 -1.51
C TYR A 137 4.09 19.79 -0.87
N ARG A 138 5.37 19.92 -0.50
CA ARG A 138 5.95 21.12 0.11
C ARG A 138 6.14 22.27 -0.89
N MET A 139 6.49 21.97 -2.14
CA MET A 139 6.88 22.99 -3.14
C MET A 139 5.82 24.07 -3.37
N PRO A 140 4.50 23.77 -3.56
CA PRO A 140 3.47 24.82 -3.69
C PRO A 140 3.30 25.66 -2.41
N ARG A 141 3.59 25.06 -1.25
CA ARG A 141 3.40 25.66 0.08
C ARG A 141 4.53 26.63 0.47
N LEU A 142 5.67 26.58 -0.20
CA LEU A 142 6.76 27.56 -0.04
C LEU A 142 6.39 28.97 -0.53
N THR A 143 5.35 29.14 -1.33
CA THR A 143 4.94 30.42 -1.91
C THR A 143 4.26 31.38 -0.93
N GLY A 144 4.54 31.33 0.34
CA GLY A 144 3.97 32.26 1.31
C GLY A 144 5.01 32.91 2.23
N PHE A 145 6.17 32.29 2.36
CA PHE A 145 7.21 32.73 3.29
C PHE A 145 7.98 33.98 2.85
N GLY A 146 7.94 34.36 1.55
CA GLY A 146 8.69 35.51 1.04
C GLY A 146 8.21 36.88 1.50
N LYS A 147 6.94 37.03 1.90
CA LYS A 147 6.39 38.32 2.34
C LYS A 147 6.78 38.70 3.76
N SER A 148 7.08 37.75 4.64
CA SER A 148 7.54 38.04 6.01
C SER A 148 9.01 38.48 6.03
N LEU A 149 9.84 37.98 5.11
CA LEU A 149 11.25 38.35 4.95
C LEU A 149 11.46 39.65 4.13
N SER A 150 10.44 40.06 3.35
CA SER A 150 10.54 41.26 2.50
C SER A 150 9.98 42.54 3.12
N ARG A 151 9.60 42.56 4.41
CA ARG A 151 9.13 43.78 5.09
C ARG A 151 10.22 44.90 5.29
N LEU A 152 11.47 44.62 4.91
CA LEU A 152 12.60 45.54 4.98
C LEU A 152 13.19 45.86 3.61
N GLY A 153 12.44 46.46 2.70
CA GLY A 153 13.01 46.88 1.42
C GLY A 153 11.99 47.16 0.34
N GLY A 154 11.27 48.27 0.43
CA GLY A 154 10.35 48.73 -0.55
C GLY A 154 11.00 49.61 -1.62
N GLY A 155 11.18 49.09 -2.82
CA GLY A 155 11.45 49.86 -4.03
C GLY A 155 10.82 49.16 -5.23
N ILE A 156 10.16 49.89 -6.11
CA ILE A 156 9.59 49.35 -7.34
C ILE A 156 10.74 48.82 -8.21
N GLY A 157 10.83 47.46 -8.36
CA GLY A 157 11.78 46.82 -9.27
C GLY A 157 12.96 46.07 -8.63
N THR A 158 13.15 46.08 -7.32
CA THR A 158 14.20 45.28 -6.64
C THR A 158 13.61 44.07 -5.96
N ARG A 159 13.96 42.86 -6.43
CA ARG A 159 13.66 41.60 -5.71
C ARG A 159 14.34 41.63 -4.33
N GLY A 160 13.54 41.57 -3.28
CA GLY A 160 14.05 41.50 -1.91
C GLY A 160 14.91 40.26 -1.62
N PRO A 161 15.77 40.26 -0.59
CA PRO A 161 16.60 39.10 -0.24
C PRO A 161 15.78 37.83 0.02
N GLY A 162 14.59 37.95 0.60
CA GLY A 162 13.66 36.82 0.83
C GLY A 162 13.10 36.22 -0.46
N GLU A 163 12.86 37.01 -1.51
CA GLU A 163 12.42 36.48 -2.82
C GLU A 163 13.55 35.70 -3.52
N LYS A 164 14.80 36.17 -3.42
CA LYS A 164 15.96 35.45 -3.94
C LYS A 164 16.16 34.12 -3.22
N GLN A 165 15.99 34.06 -1.90
CA GLN A 165 16.15 32.84 -1.13
C GLN A 165 15.07 31.82 -1.49
N LEU A 166 13.80 32.23 -1.56
CA LEU A 166 12.72 31.36 -1.99
C LEU A 166 12.92 30.81 -3.42
N GLU A 167 13.39 31.65 -4.34
CA GLU A 167 13.69 31.21 -5.70
C GLU A 167 14.84 30.19 -5.73
N THR A 168 15.85 30.40 -4.89
CA THR A 168 16.96 29.47 -4.73
C THR A 168 16.50 28.15 -4.14
N ASP A 169 15.68 28.17 -3.09
CA ASP A 169 15.12 26.97 -2.45
C ASP A 169 14.25 26.19 -3.42
N ARG A 170 13.39 26.86 -4.19
CA ARG A 170 12.58 26.24 -5.25
C ARG A 170 13.45 25.58 -6.32
N ARG A 171 14.55 26.22 -6.73
CA ARG A 171 15.48 25.61 -7.69
C ARG A 171 16.18 24.38 -7.12
N HIS A 172 16.58 24.42 -5.86
CA HIS A 172 17.18 23.27 -5.19
C HIS A 172 16.20 22.09 -5.10
N ILE A 173 14.96 22.35 -4.66
CA ILE A 173 13.90 21.34 -4.59
C ILE A 173 13.60 20.77 -5.98
N SER A 174 13.43 21.64 -7.01
CA SER A 174 13.16 21.19 -8.37
C SER A 174 14.27 20.32 -8.92
N ARG A 175 15.53 20.68 -8.67
CA ARG A 175 16.71 19.90 -9.08
C ARG A 175 16.72 18.55 -8.36
N ARG A 176 16.49 18.54 -7.03
CA ARG A 176 16.43 17.29 -6.26
C ARG A 176 15.31 16.36 -6.76
N MET A 177 14.13 16.90 -7.03
CA MET A 177 13.02 16.14 -7.62
C MET A 177 13.38 15.52 -8.97
N GLU A 178 14.13 16.24 -9.80
CA GLU A 178 14.59 15.72 -11.10
C GLU A 178 15.61 14.58 -10.93
N ASP A 179 16.54 14.72 -10.00
CA ASP A 179 17.53 13.70 -9.71
C ASP A 179 16.86 12.43 -9.17
N ILE A 180 15.90 12.57 -8.26
CA ILE A 180 15.11 11.44 -7.74
C ILE A 180 14.36 10.74 -8.88
N ARG A 181 13.72 11.48 -9.79
CA ARG A 181 13.02 10.89 -10.95
C ARG A 181 13.97 10.08 -11.84
N LYS A 182 15.19 10.56 -12.04
CA LYS A 182 16.22 9.81 -12.80
C LYS A 182 16.62 8.52 -12.09
N GLU A 183 16.82 8.56 -10.77
CA GLU A 183 17.14 7.36 -9.98
C GLU A 183 15.99 6.35 -10.02
N LEU A 184 14.74 6.79 -9.84
CA LEU A 184 13.56 5.93 -9.93
C LEU A 184 13.40 5.30 -11.33
N ALA A 185 13.69 6.03 -12.40
CA ALA A 185 13.66 5.51 -13.76
C ALA A 185 14.68 4.37 -13.97
N GLN A 186 15.88 4.48 -13.38
CA GLN A 186 16.89 3.40 -13.42
C GLN A 186 16.41 2.15 -12.67
N ILE A 187 15.80 2.32 -11.49
CA ILE A 187 15.23 1.21 -10.71
C ILE A 187 14.14 0.50 -11.52
N LYS A 188 13.25 1.28 -12.17
CA LYS A 188 12.18 0.74 -13.02
C LYS A 188 12.73 -0.12 -14.16
N THR A 189 13.80 0.32 -14.81
CA THR A 189 14.46 -0.46 -15.88
C THR A 189 14.99 -1.80 -15.34
N THR A 190 15.61 -1.81 -14.16
CA THR A 190 16.10 -3.04 -13.53
C THR A 190 14.95 -4.01 -13.22
N ARG A 191 13.82 -3.49 -12.69
CA ARG A 191 12.62 -4.29 -12.42
C ARG A 191 12.04 -4.91 -13.71
N SER A 192 11.99 -4.16 -14.80
CA SER A 192 11.46 -4.68 -16.08
C SER A 192 12.25 -5.88 -16.57
N VAL A 193 13.57 -5.86 -16.42
CA VAL A 193 14.45 -7.00 -16.77
C VAL A 193 14.17 -8.21 -15.84
N GLN A 194 14.00 -7.99 -14.55
CA GLN A 194 13.66 -9.07 -13.61
C GLN A 194 12.29 -9.67 -13.92
N ARG A 195 11.32 -8.83 -14.30
CA ARG A 195 9.98 -9.26 -14.71
C ARG A 195 10.02 -10.14 -15.96
N SER A 196 10.71 -9.70 -17.01
CA SER A 196 10.85 -10.50 -18.24
C SER A 196 11.51 -11.87 -18.01
N ARG A 197 12.30 -12.01 -16.95
CA ARG A 197 12.82 -13.32 -16.54
C ARG A 197 11.75 -14.17 -15.83
N ARG A 198 10.85 -13.55 -15.03
CA ARG A 198 9.74 -14.24 -14.36
C ARG A 198 8.68 -14.72 -15.35
N GLU A 199 8.30 -13.88 -16.31
CA GLU A 199 7.39 -14.25 -17.39
C GLU A 199 7.84 -15.53 -18.15
N LYS A 200 9.13 -15.75 -18.22
CA LYS A 200 9.71 -16.99 -18.81
C LYS A 200 9.62 -18.21 -17.89
N SER A 201 9.36 -18.04 -16.61
CA SER A 201 9.29 -19.13 -15.63
C SER A 201 7.88 -19.68 -15.40
N ASP A 202 6.88 -19.11 -16.07
CA ASP A 202 5.46 -19.52 -16.02
C ASP A 202 4.86 -19.61 -14.59
N ILE A 203 5.42 -18.85 -13.64
CA ILE A 203 4.95 -18.82 -12.26
C ILE A 203 3.98 -17.65 -12.12
N PRO A 204 2.69 -17.91 -11.84
CA PRO A 204 1.69 -16.87 -11.72
C PRO A 204 1.92 -15.99 -10.48
N VAL A 205 1.40 -14.77 -10.56
CA VAL A 205 1.55 -13.73 -9.54
C VAL A 205 0.18 -13.35 -8.97
N VAL A 206 0.07 -13.39 -7.66
CA VAL A 206 -1.12 -12.98 -6.90
C VAL A 206 -0.79 -11.74 -6.07
N ALA A 207 -1.59 -10.69 -6.18
CA ALA A 207 -1.38 -9.48 -5.39
C ALA A 207 -2.46 -9.29 -4.32
N LEU A 208 -2.04 -9.07 -3.08
CA LEU A 208 -2.92 -8.68 -1.98
C LEU A 208 -3.20 -7.19 -2.06
N MET A 209 -4.46 -6.83 -2.03
CA MET A 209 -4.93 -5.44 -2.04
C MET A 209 -6.00 -5.25 -0.99
N GLY A 210 -6.20 -4.02 -0.56
CA GLY A 210 -7.25 -3.71 0.39
C GLY A 210 -6.87 -2.53 1.28
N TYR A 211 -7.84 -2.14 2.07
CA TYR A 211 -7.69 -1.02 3.00
C TYR A 211 -6.59 -1.31 4.03
N THR A 212 -6.03 -0.24 4.62
CA THR A 212 -5.04 -0.43 5.69
C THR A 212 -5.66 -1.17 6.88
N ASN A 213 -4.88 -1.99 7.55
CA ASN A 213 -5.31 -2.85 8.65
C ASN A 213 -6.41 -3.90 8.30
N SER A 214 -6.61 -4.22 7.03
CA SER A 214 -7.54 -5.31 6.64
C SER A 214 -6.95 -6.71 6.87
N GLY A 215 -5.68 -6.81 7.28
CA GLY A 215 -5.03 -8.09 7.59
C GLY A 215 -4.27 -8.72 6.42
N LYS A 216 -3.85 -7.94 5.40
CA LYS A 216 -3.08 -8.44 4.25
C LYS A 216 -1.80 -9.18 4.65
N SER A 217 -0.98 -8.55 5.49
CA SER A 217 0.30 -9.14 5.94
C SER A 217 0.07 -10.36 6.85
N ALA A 218 -1.00 -10.36 7.65
CA ALA A 218 -1.40 -11.52 8.45
C ALA A 218 -1.81 -12.69 7.54
N LEU A 219 -2.59 -12.41 6.49
CA LEU A 219 -2.96 -13.42 5.49
C LEU A 219 -1.72 -13.99 4.78
N MET A 220 -0.79 -13.12 4.34
CA MET A 220 0.46 -13.58 3.74
C MET A 220 1.23 -14.51 4.68
N ASN A 221 1.40 -14.15 5.96
CA ASN A 221 2.10 -14.97 6.94
C ASN A 221 1.39 -16.29 7.17
N ARG A 222 0.04 -16.29 7.18
CA ARG A 222 -0.73 -17.51 7.34
C ARG A 222 -0.56 -18.47 6.17
N MET A 223 -0.59 -17.96 4.94
CA MET A 223 -0.32 -18.74 3.75
C MET A 223 1.11 -19.29 3.71
N LEU A 224 2.10 -18.49 4.16
CA LEU A 224 3.49 -18.94 4.28
C LEU A 224 3.65 -20.09 5.29
N ALA A 225 2.93 -20.02 6.42
CA ALA A 225 2.98 -21.06 7.43
C ALA A 225 2.39 -22.40 6.97
N LEU A 226 1.51 -22.38 5.98
CA LEU A 226 0.93 -23.57 5.34
C LEU A 226 1.78 -24.07 4.16
N SER A 227 2.67 -23.22 3.63
CA SER A 227 3.59 -23.60 2.57
C SER A 227 4.76 -24.42 3.13
N GLU A 228 5.17 -25.47 2.44
CA GLU A 228 6.26 -26.39 2.88
C GLU A 228 7.66 -25.76 2.93
N LYS A 229 7.80 -24.45 2.66
CA LYS A 229 9.10 -23.74 2.65
C LYS A 229 9.25 -22.77 3.81
N ASP A 230 10.42 -22.86 4.46
CA ASP A 230 10.90 -22.00 5.55
C ASP A 230 11.28 -20.59 5.03
N ASP A 231 10.32 -19.82 4.57
CA ASP A 231 10.53 -18.40 4.24
C ASP A 231 10.29 -17.52 5.47
N LYS A 232 11.07 -16.43 5.58
CA LYS A 232 10.95 -15.50 6.72
C LYS A 232 9.58 -14.83 6.75
N ALA A 233 8.88 -14.96 7.88
CA ALA A 233 7.61 -14.30 8.12
C ALA A 233 7.70 -12.77 7.99
N VAL A 234 6.62 -12.17 7.52
CA VAL A 234 6.47 -10.72 7.41
C VAL A 234 6.13 -10.13 8.78
N THR A 235 6.63 -8.93 9.06
CA THR A 235 6.30 -8.25 10.34
C THR A 235 4.83 -7.84 10.35
N GLU A 236 4.06 -8.47 11.23
CA GLU A 236 2.68 -8.08 11.51
C GLU A 236 2.65 -6.96 12.55
N LYS A 237 1.85 -5.94 12.30
CA LYS A 237 1.53 -4.89 13.28
C LYS A 237 0.09 -4.47 13.08
N ASP A 238 -0.65 -4.45 14.18
CA ASP A 238 -2.02 -3.91 14.22
C ASP A 238 -1.97 -2.37 14.20
N MET A 239 -1.53 -1.82 13.08
CA MET A 239 -1.31 -0.39 12.86
C MET A 239 -1.57 -0.04 11.40
N LEU A 240 -2.07 1.18 11.18
CA LEU A 240 -2.22 1.71 9.83
C LEU A 240 -0.87 1.79 9.11
N PHE A 241 -0.82 1.40 7.84
CA PHE A 241 0.39 1.36 7.01
C PHE A 241 1.53 0.52 7.58
N ALA A 242 1.24 -0.65 8.12
CA ALA A 242 2.28 -1.57 8.61
C ALA A 242 3.28 -1.96 7.51
N THR A 243 2.81 -2.10 6.27
CA THR A 243 3.61 -2.43 5.08
C THR A 243 3.65 -1.24 4.13
N LEU A 244 4.83 -0.80 3.73
CA LEU A 244 5.07 0.23 2.71
C LEU A 244 5.81 -0.33 1.49
N ASP A 245 6.87 -1.08 1.71
CA ASP A 245 7.62 -1.74 0.64
C ASP A 245 6.91 -3.04 0.27
N THR A 246 6.71 -3.30 -1.03
CA THR A 246 6.12 -4.55 -1.50
C THR A 246 6.98 -5.74 -1.10
N GLN A 247 6.36 -6.72 -0.47
CA GLN A 247 7.02 -7.97 -0.12
C GLN A 247 6.52 -9.07 -1.04
N GLN A 248 7.46 -9.86 -1.57
CA GLN A 248 7.15 -10.96 -2.47
C GLN A 248 7.56 -12.27 -1.79
N ARG A 249 6.68 -13.27 -1.83
CA ARG A 249 6.91 -14.59 -1.26
C ARG A 249 6.41 -15.67 -2.22
N SER A 250 7.14 -16.78 -2.28
CA SER A 250 6.70 -17.94 -3.05
C SER A 250 5.84 -18.82 -2.17
N ILE A 251 4.62 -19.07 -2.60
CA ILE A 251 3.69 -20.00 -1.95
C ILE A 251 3.65 -21.27 -2.79
N CYS A 252 3.83 -22.41 -2.14
CA CYS A 252 3.69 -23.73 -2.75
C CYS A 252 2.40 -24.36 -2.23
N LEU A 253 1.44 -24.61 -3.11
CA LEU A 253 0.22 -25.35 -2.78
C LEU A 253 0.50 -26.86 -2.72
N ASP A 254 1.31 -27.31 -3.66
CA ASP A 254 1.82 -28.68 -3.79
C ASP A 254 3.13 -28.68 -4.59
N ALA A 255 3.62 -29.85 -4.99
CA ALA A 255 4.87 -29.99 -5.76
C ALA A 255 4.83 -29.25 -7.11
N SER A 256 3.67 -29.09 -7.71
CA SER A 256 3.50 -28.59 -9.09
C SER A 256 2.85 -27.20 -9.17
N HIS A 257 2.11 -26.80 -8.14
CA HIS A 257 1.38 -25.53 -8.10
C HIS A 257 2.09 -24.53 -7.17
N LYS A 258 2.76 -23.57 -7.80
CA LYS A 258 3.47 -22.49 -7.11
C LYS A 258 3.04 -21.15 -7.68
N PHE A 259 2.87 -20.17 -6.81
CA PHE A 259 2.64 -18.78 -7.21
C PHE A 259 3.45 -17.82 -6.35
N ILE A 260 3.63 -16.61 -6.85
CA ILE A 260 4.26 -15.53 -6.10
C ILE A 260 3.16 -14.67 -5.49
N LEU A 261 3.13 -14.59 -4.15
CA LEU A 261 2.23 -13.72 -3.42
C LEU A 261 2.93 -12.39 -3.14
N ILE A 262 2.28 -11.28 -3.46
CA ILE A 262 2.79 -9.93 -3.26
C ILE A 262 1.91 -9.20 -2.25
N ASP A 263 2.49 -8.78 -1.12
CA ASP A 263 1.83 -7.86 -0.19
C ASP A 263 2.06 -6.42 -0.64
N THR A 264 1.00 -5.64 -0.69
CA THR A 264 1.03 -4.24 -1.14
C THR A 264 0.68 -3.28 -0.01
N VAL A 265 0.95 -2.00 -0.25
CA VAL A 265 0.58 -0.92 0.68
C VAL A 265 -0.94 -0.90 0.86
N GLY A 266 -1.39 -0.80 2.11
CA GLY A 266 -2.82 -0.61 2.42
C GLY A 266 -3.31 0.78 2.01
N PHE A 267 -4.55 0.84 1.51
CA PHE A 267 -5.19 2.10 1.15
C PHE A 267 -5.85 2.75 2.37
N VAL A 268 -6.00 4.07 2.31
CA VAL A 268 -6.75 4.87 3.29
C VAL A 268 -7.67 5.84 2.55
N SER A 269 -8.66 6.34 3.27
CA SER A 269 -9.52 7.40 2.74
C SER A 269 -8.74 8.69 2.50
N LYS A 270 -9.19 9.51 1.57
CA LYS A 270 -8.59 10.82 1.24
C LYS A 270 -7.07 10.72 0.92
N LEU A 271 -6.64 9.65 0.22
CA LEU A 271 -5.25 9.51 -0.19
C LEU A 271 -4.91 10.59 -1.23
N PRO A 272 -3.91 11.45 -1.00
CA PRO A 272 -3.57 12.52 -1.94
C PRO A 272 -3.09 11.99 -3.30
N HIS A 273 -3.55 12.59 -4.39
CA HIS A 273 -3.11 12.21 -5.75
C HIS A 273 -1.58 12.17 -5.95
N PRO A 274 -0.78 13.13 -5.40
CA PRO A 274 0.68 13.04 -5.52
C PRO A 274 1.26 11.79 -4.87
N LEU A 275 0.63 11.29 -3.80
CA LEU A 275 1.02 10.04 -3.15
C LEU A 275 0.69 8.82 -4.00
N VAL A 276 -0.52 8.75 -4.56
CA VAL A 276 -0.90 7.66 -5.47
C VAL A 276 0.08 7.59 -6.65
N GLN A 277 0.45 8.75 -7.22
CA GLN A 277 1.43 8.81 -8.31
C GLN A 277 2.84 8.39 -7.87
N ALA A 278 3.29 8.80 -6.68
CA ALA A 278 4.59 8.40 -6.17
C ALA A 278 4.67 6.87 -5.93
N PHE A 279 3.58 6.29 -5.43
CA PHE A 279 3.49 4.84 -5.19
C PHE A 279 3.03 4.04 -6.41
N LYS A 280 2.72 4.69 -7.54
CA LYS A 280 2.33 3.99 -8.77
C LYS A 280 3.33 2.91 -9.17
N ALA A 281 4.62 3.13 -8.95
CA ALA A 281 5.65 2.16 -9.26
C ALA A 281 5.62 0.92 -8.33
N THR A 282 5.26 1.06 -7.05
CA THR A 282 5.03 -0.06 -6.14
C THR A 282 3.71 -0.75 -6.42
N LEU A 283 2.70 0.00 -6.84
CA LEU A 283 1.40 -0.51 -7.27
C LEU A 283 1.44 -1.10 -8.69
N GLU A 284 2.49 -0.84 -9.48
CA GLU A 284 2.68 -1.49 -10.79
C GLU A 284 2.71 -3.02 -10.68
N GLU A 285 3.15 -3.59 -9.57
CA GLU A 285 3.11 -5.05 -9.36
C GLU A 285 1.67 -5.59 -9.38
N VAL A 286 0.69 -4.80 -8.96
CA VAL A 286 -0.75 -5.12 -9.05
C VAL A 286 -1.22 -5.20 -10.50
N ILE A 287 -0.74 -4.28 -11.35
CA ILE A 287 -1.09 -4.25 -12.77
C ILE A 287 -0.64 -5.52 -13.50
N TYR A 288 0.48 -6.08 -13.05
CA TYR A 288 1.08 -7.27 -13.66
C TYR A 288 0.71 -8.58 -12.95
N ALA A 289 -0.06 -8.52 -11.86
CA ALA A 289 -0.57 -9.71 -11.22
C ALA A 289 -1.56 -10.45 -12.13
N ASP A 290 -1.58 -11.76 -12.05
CA ASP A 290 -2.53 -12.62 -12.77
C ASP A 290 -3.86 -12.66 -12.04
N LEU A 291 -3.84 -12.57 -10.70
CA LEU A 291 -5.01 -12.57 -9.84
C LEU A 291 -4.87 -11.55 -8.71
N LEU A 292 -5.97 -10.86 -8.38
CA LEU A 292 -6.03 -9.93 -7.26
C LEU A 292 -6.82 -10.53 -6.10
N LEU A 293 -6.29 -10.44 -4.88
CA LEU A 293 -7.02 -10.75 -3.65
C LEU A 293 -7.37 -9.43 -2.95
N GLN A 294 -8.63 -9.04 -3.01
CA GLN A 294 -9.12 -7.84 -2.34
C GLN A 294 -9.50 -8.16 -0.90
N VAL A 295 -8.59 -7.90 0.03
CA VAL A 295 -8.78 -8.21 1.45
C VAL A 295 -9.57 -7.09 2.15
N VAL A 296 -10.70 -7.47 2.72
CA VAL A 296 -11.65 -6.58 3.39
C VAL A 296 -11.73 -6.96 4.87
N ASP A 297 -11.71 -5.95 5.75
CA ASP A 297 -12.01 -6.14 7.16
C ASP A 297 -13.52 -6.25 7.35
N ALA A 298 -14.01 -7.47 7.48
CA ALA A 298 -15.44 -7.75 7.60
C ALA A 298 -16.02 -7.35 8.98
N SER A 299 -15.16 -7.15 9.98
CA SER A 299 -15.59 -6.69 11.31
C SER A 299 -15.96 -5.21 11.34
N TYR A 300 -15.66 -4.48 10.28
CA TYR A 300 -16.01 -3.08 10.17
C TYR A 300 -17.43 -2.90 9.60
N GLU A 301 -18.30 -2.19 10.33
CA GLU A 301 -19.72 -2.02 9.99
C GLU A 301 -19.97 -1.46 8.57
N ASN A 302 -19.10 -0.55 8.11
CA ASN A 302 -19.18 0.05 6.77
C ASN A 302 -18.03 -0.42 5.87
N TYR A 303 -17.82 -1.73 5.75
CA TYR A 303 -16.75 -2.30 4.90
C TYR A 303 -16.96 -2.00 3.41
N ASP A 304 -18.19 -1.72 2.96
CA ASP A 304 -18.49 -1.32 1.58
C ASP A 304 -17.72 -0.05 1.19
N PHE A 305 -17.61 0.91 2.10
CA PHE A 305 -16.78 2.10 1.88
C PHE A 305 -15.31 1.74 1.64
N HIS A 306 -14.76 0.75 2.36
CA HIS A 306 -13.39 0.27 2.12
C HIS A 306 -13.24 -0.40 0.76
N ILE A 307 -14.26 -1.16 0.33
CA ILE A 307 -14.31 -1.78 -0.99
C ILE A 307 -14.32 -0.70 -2.08
N GLU A 308 -15.16 0.33 -1.95
CA GLU A 308 -15.24 1.44 -2.90
C GLU A 308 -13.92 2.21 -3.01
N VAL A 309 -13.29 2.57 -1.88
CA VAL A 309 -11.99 3.27 -1.87
C VAL A 309 -10.94 2.43 -2.56
N THR A 310 -10.89 1.12 -2.26
CA THR A 310 -9.95 0.19 -2.89
C THR A 310 -10.20 0.09 -4.38
N ASN A 311 -11.45 -0.10 -4.82
CA ASN A 311 -11.82 -0.19 -6.24
C ASN A 311 -11.48 1.10 -7.01
N ARG A 312 -11.66 2.27 -6.40
CA ARG A 312 -11.27 3.55 -7.00
C ARG A 312 -9.78 3.60 -7.29
N VAL A 313 -8.94 3.21 -6.34
CA VAL A 313 -7.47 3.17 -6.53
C VAL A 313 -7.09 2.14 -7.58
N ILE A 314 -7.70 0.94 -7.56
CA ILE A 314 -7.47 -0.12 -8.58
C ILE A 314 -7.75 0.41 -9.99
N ASN A 315 -8.86 1.12 -10.17
CA ASN A 315 -9.23 1.71 -11.46
C ASN A 315 -8.25 2.83 -11.86
N GLU A 316 -7.83 3.67 -10.90
CA GLU A 316 -6.90 4.79 -11.15
C GLU A 316 -5.51 4.31 -11.61
N ILE A 317 -5.05 3.16 -11.11
CA ILE A 317 -3.78 2.55 -11.55
C ILE A 317 -3.92 1.75 -12.84
N GLY A 318 -5.15 1.50 -13.34
CA GLY A 318 -5.42 0.76 -14.57
C GLY A 318 -5.53 -0.75 -14.41
N ALA A 319 -5.78 -1.25 -13.19
CA ALA A 319 -5.93 -2.69 -12.89
C ALA A 319 -7.41 -3.13 -12.72
N GLY A 320 -8.38 -2.28 -13.05
CA GLY A 320 -9.80 -2.54 -12.81
C GLY A 320 -10.41 -3.70 -13.59
N SER A 321 -9.78 -4.15 -14.68
CA SER A 321 -10.24 -5.29 -15.50
C SER A 321 -9.62 -6.63 -15.09
N LYS A 322 -8.80 -6.66 -14.04
CA LYS A 322 -8.18 -7.89 -13.56
C LYS A 322 -9.17 -8.77 -12.83
N GLU A 323 -9.01 -10.08 -12.96
CA GLU A 323 -9.73 -11.05 -12.14
C GLU A 323 -9.40 -10.86 -10.67
N LYS A 324 -10.43 -10.92 -9.82
CA LYS A 324 -10.27 -10.70 -8.40
C LYS A 324 -11.16 -11.60 -7.57
N ILE A 325 -10.62 -12.03 -6.44
CA ILE A 325 -11.34 -12.72 -5.38
C ILE A 325 -11.53 -11.73 -4.21
N MET A 326 -12.77 -11.63 -3.72
CA MET A 326 -13.07 -10.87 -2.51
C MET A 326 -12.76 -11.71 -1.30
N VAL A 327 -11.90 -11.20 -0.39
CA VAL A 327 -11.47 -11.92 0.81
C VAL A 327 -11.97 -11.18 2.03
N TYR A 328 -13.09 -11.65 2.60
CA TYR A 328 -13.66 -11.11 3.83
C TYR A 328 -12.92 -11.69 5.04
N ASN A 329 -12.03 -10.88 5.61
CA ASN A 329 -11.16 -11.27 6.72
C ASN A 329 -11.73 -10.83 8.08
N LYS A 330 -11.22 -11.40 9.15
CA LYS A 330 -11.61 -11.17 10.56
C LYS A 330 -13.03 -11.66 10.89
N ILE A 331 -13.46 -12.76 10.26
CA ILE A 331 -14.76 -13.38 10.57
C ILE A 331 -14.84 -13.87 12.01
N ASP A 332 -13.71 -14.09 12.67
CA ASP A 332 -13.62 -14.42 14.11
C ASP A 332 -14.17 -13.32 15.03
N CYS A 333 -14.38 -12.11 14.52
CA CYS A 333 -14.99 -10.99 15.23
C CYS A 333 -16.49 -10.83 14.96
N LEU A 334 -17.11 -11.70 14.15
CA LEU A 334 -18.49 -11.59 13.70
C LEU A 334 -19.35 -12.70 14.30
N GLU A 335 -20.62 -12.39 14.56
CA GLU A 335 -21.65 -13.38 14.91
C GLU A 335 -22.27 -14.01 13.66
N GLU A 336 -22.41 -13.23 12.58
CA GLU A 336 -22.98 -13.66 11.29
C GLU A 336 -22.04 -13.25 10.15
N LEU A 337 -21.92 -14.11 9.13
CA LEU A 337 -21.10 -13.80 7.95
C LEU A 337 -21.75 -12.69 7.12
N PRO A 338 -20.93 -11.78 6.55
CA PRO A 338 -21.44 -10.73 5.68
C PRO A 338 -22.01 -11.32 4.38
N VAL A 339 -22.98 -10.63 3.79
CA VAL A 339 -23.52 -10.98 2.49
C VAL A 339 -22.67 -10.31 1.41
N ASP A 340 -22.07 -11.12 0.53
CA ASP A 340 -21.37 -10.58 -0.62
C ASP A 340 -22.35 -10.01 -1.65
N ALA A 341 -22.25 -8.72 -1.91
CA ALA A 341 -23.03 -8.01 -2.92
C ALA A 341 -22.20 -7.65 -4.18
N THR A 342 -20.92 -8.06 -4.23
CA THR A 342 -20.00 -7.67 -5.32
C THR A 342 -20.19 -8.49 -6.60
N GLY A 343 -20.77 -9.70 -6.50
CA GLY A 343 -20.90 -10.63 -7.61
C GLY A 343 -19.58 -11.23 -8.10
N CYS A 344 -18.50 -11.06 -7.32
CA CYS A 344 -17.21 -11.70 -7.55
C CYS A 344 -17.13 -13.02 -6.76
N GLU A 345 -16.17 -13.86 -7.09
CA GLU A 345 -15.83 -14.98 -6.20
C GLU A 345 -15.37 -14.45 -4.85
N CYS A 346 -15.80 -15.07 -3.76
CA CYS A 346 -15.49 -14.61 -2.42
C CYS A 346 -15.07 -15.73 -1.48
N ALA A 347 -14.23 -15.40 -0.52
CA ALA A 347 -13.83 -16.26 0.58
C ALA A 347 -14.00 -15.52 1.91
N PHE A 348 -14.47 -16.25 2.93
CA PHE A 348 -14.64 -15.76 4.29
C PHE A 348 -13.56 -16.39 5.17
N ILE A 349 -12.68 -15.58 5.76
CA ILE A 349 -11.51 -16.08 6.45
C ILE A 349 -11.27 -15.40 7.80
N SER A 350 -10.54 -16.09 8.66
CA SER A 350 -9.79 -15.47 9.75
C SER A 350 -8.29 -15.74 9.56
N ALA A 351 -7.56 -14.75 9.08
CA ALA A 351 -6.10 -14.86 8.94
C ALA A 351 -5.43 -15.13 10.30
N LYS A 352 -6.02 -14.65 11.40
CA LYS A 352 -5.53 -14.85 12.76
C LYS A 352 -5.74 -16.28 13.25
N GLN A 353 -6.93 -16.86 13.09
CA GLN A 353 -7.26 -18.21 13.54
C GLN A 353 -6.91 -19.29 12.50
N GLY A 354 -6.99 -18.95 11.22
CA GLY A 354 -6.72 -19.84 10.10
C GLY A 354 -7.96 -20.40 9.44
N ASP A 355 -9.14 -19.97 9.89
CA ASP A 355 -10.40 -20.42 9.32
C ASP A 355 -10.56 -19.95 7.87
N GLY A 356 -11.09 -20.82 7.01
CA GLY A 356 -11.39 -20.49 5.60
C GLY A 356 -10.17 -20.35 4.68
N ILE A 357 -8.94 -20.51 5.18
CA ILE A 357 -7.73 -20.35 4.35
C ILE A 357 -7.62 -21.45 3.30
N GLU A 358 -7.97 -22.69 3.63
CA GLU A 358 -7.94 -23.82 2.68
C GLU A 358 -8.89 -23.54 1.50
N SER A 359 -10.12 -23.12 1.76
CA SER A 359 -11.08 -22.75 0.71
C SER A 359 -10.59 -21.59 -0.16
N LEU A 360 -9.90 -20.60 0.43
CA LEU A 360 -9.26 -19.53 -0.34
C LEU A 360 -8.14 -20.06 -1.23
N LEU A 361 -7.31 -21.00 -0.74
CA LEU A 361 -6.25 -21.62 -1.56
C LEU A 361 -6.82 -22.45 -2.71
N GLU A 362 -7.95 -23.12 -2.50
CA GLU A 362 -8.67 -23.84 -3.57
C GLU A 362 -9.18 -22.86 -4.65
N LEU A 363 -9.81 -21.75 -4.26
CA LEU A 363 -10.25 -20.71 -5.21
C LEU A 363 -9.07 -20.13 -6.00
N ILE A 364 -7.94 -19.87 -5.33
CA ILE A 364 -6.72 -19.40 -6.01
C ILE A 364 -6.22 -20.46 -6.99
N ARG A 365 -6.23 -21.74 -6.61
CA ARG A 365 -5.83 -22.85 -7.48
C ARG A 365 -6.72 -22.93 -8.72
N GLU A 366 -8.02 -22.89 -8.55
CA GLU A 366 -8.98 -22.92 -9.65
C GLU A 366 -8.77 -21.75 -10.62
N ASN A 367 -8.60 -20.54 -10.13
CA ASN A 367 -8.41 -19.36 -10.97
C ASN A 367 -7.07 -19.36 -11.73
N LEU A 368 -5.98 -19.76 -11.08
CA LEU A 368 -4.65 -19.66 -11.67
C LEU A 368 -4.29 -20.86 -12.57
N PHE A 369 -4.85 -22.04 -12.29
CA PHE A 369 -4.38 -23.28 -12.91
C PHE A 369 -5.49 -24.03 -13.66
N SER A 370 -6.72 -23.50 -13.76
CA SER A 370 -7.85 -24.10 -14.48
C SER A 370 -7.58 -24.33 -15.98
N SER A 371 -6.65 -23.58 -16.56
CA SER A 371 -6.25 -23.77 -17.96
C SER A 371 -5.34 -24.98 -18.20
N ARG A 372 -4.91 -25.69 -17.14
CA ARG A 372 -4.11 -26.90 -17.29
C ARG A 372 -4.97 -28.04 -17.79
N LYS A 373 -4.42 -28.76 -18.77
CA LYS A 373 -5.09 -29.91 -19.39
C LYS A 373 -4.55 -31.21 -18.82
N LYS A 374 -5.44 -32.08 -18.38
CA LYS A 374 -5.09 -33.47 -18.09
C LYS A 374 -4.91 -34.21 -19.39
N VAL A 375 -3.73 -34.74 -19.61
CA VAL A 375 -3.37 -35.47 -20.81
C VAL A 375 -2.61 -36.74 -20.48
N SER A 376 -2.82 -37.77 -21.31
CA SER A 376 -2.03 -39.00 -21.27
C SER A 376 -0.96 -38.92 -22.34
N LEU A 377 0.31 -38.97 -21.94
CA LEU A 377 1.47 -38.91 -22.83
C LEU A 377 2.23 -40.20 -22.81
N LEU A 378 2.55 -40.77 -24.00
CA LEU A 378 3.48 -41.89 -24.10
C LEU A 378 4.87 -41.39 -24.53
N ILE A 379 5.80 -41.36 -23.59
CA ILE A 379 7.16 -40.89 -23.82
C ILE A 379 8.09 -42.06 -24.10
N PRO A 380 8.69 -42.14 -25.31
CA PRO A 380 9.62 -43.18 -25.64
C PRO A 380 10.82 -43.18 -24.69
N TYR A 381 11.42 -44.33 -24.39
CA TYR A 381 12.57 -44.44 -23.53
C TYR A 381 13.80 -43.67 -24.02
N SER A 382 13.86 -43.39 -25.33
CA SER A 382 14.91 -42.56 -25.95
C SER A 382 14.80 -41.07 -25.54
N ARG A 383 13.68 -40.63 -25.03
CA ARG A 383 13.39 -39.24 -24.63
C ARG A 383 13.31 -39.09 -23.10
N GLY A 384 14.36 -39.62 -22.43
CA GLY A 384 14.48 -39.47 -20.97
C GLY A 384 14.58 -38.02 -20.50
N ASP A 385 14.99 -37.10 -21.38
CA ASP A 385 14.94 -35.65 -21.16
C ASP A 385 13.52 -35.15 -20.88
N ILE A 386 12.54 -35.63 -21.64
CA ILE A 386 11.12 -35.25 -21.45
C ILE A 386 10.56 -35.89 -20.19
N SER A 387 10.86 -37.16 -19.93
CA SER A 387 10.41 -37.86 -18.72
C SER A 387 10.90 -37.14 -17.45
N SER A 388 12.19 -36.75 -17.41
CA SER A 388 12.74 -35.97 -16.30
C SER A 388 12.08 -34.61 -16.18
N TYR A 389 11.85 -33.91 -17.31
CA TYR A 389 11.15 -32.64 -17.34
C TYR A 389 9.72 -32.74 -16.75
N LEU A 390 8.96 -33.77 -17.17
CA LEU A 390 7.60 -34.00 -16.65
C LEU A 390 7.60 -34.25 -15.14
N CYS A 391 8.53 -35.08 -14.66
CA CYS A 391 8.66 -35.36 -13.22
C CYS A 391 9.08 -34.15 -12.38
N GLU A 392 9.87 -33.23 -12.94
CA GLU A 392 10.35 -32.05 -12.23
C GLU A 392 9.41 -30.84 -12.32
N LYS A 393 8.65 -30.72 -13.41
CA LYS A 393 7.95 -29.47 -13.76
C LYS A 393 6.44 -29.62 -13.85
N SER A 394 5.91 -30.83 -13.95
CA SER A 394 4.48 -31.09 -14.17
C SER A 394 3.90 -31.93 -13.04
N GLU A 395 2.61 -31.85 -12.83
CA GLU A 395 1.90 -32.73 -11.91
C GLU A 395 1.68 -34.08 -12.58
N VAL A 396 2.45 -35.08 -12.13
CA VAL A 396 2.31 -36.47 -12.61
C VAL A 396 1.25 -37.16 -11.75
N LEU A 397 0.08 -37.42 -12.33
CA LEU A 397 -1.03 -38.09 -11.66
C LEU A 397 -0.80 -39.61 -11.61
N SER A 398 -0.29 -40.19 -12.71
CA SER A 398 0.11 -41.59 -12.78
C SER A 398 1.28 -41.78 -13.74
N MET A 399 2.08 -42.83 -13.52
CA MET A 399 3.20 -43.20 -14.38
C MET A 399 3.26 -44.71 -14.51
N ASP A 400 3.08 -45.22 -15.74
CA ASP A 400 3.12 -46.62 -16.05
C ASP A 400 4.17 -46.94 -17.13
N TYR A 401 4.97 -48.00 -16.91
CA TYR A 401 5.99 -48.44 -17.85
C TYR A 401 5.34 -49.43 -18.85
N GLN A 402 5.45 -49.11 -20.13
CA GLN A 402 4.94 -49.91 -21.22
C GLN A 402 6.05 -50.35 -22.16
N GLU A 403 5.83 -51.28 -23.09
CA GLU A 403 6.86 -51.75 -24.00
C GLU A 403 7.47 -50.67 -24.90
N GLU A 404 6.66 -49.67 -25.29
CA GLU A 404 7.08 -48.60 -26.21
C GLU A 404 7.62 -47.33 -25.49
N GLY A 405 7.44 -47.23 -24.17
CA GLY A 405 7.84 -46.06 -23.40
C GLY A 405 7.18 -45.97 -22.04
N THR A 406 7.29 -44.83 -21.40
CA THR A 406 6.60 -44.53 -20.15
C THR A 406 5.34 -43.73 -20.44
N CYS A 407 4.22 -44.25 -19.98
CA CYS A 407 2.91 -43.55 -20.07
C CYS A 407 2.78 -42.65 -18.85
N PHE A 408 2.59 -41.36 -19.06
CA PHE A 408 2.36 -40.35 -18.03
C PHE A 408 0.93 -39.83 -18.14
N GLU A 409 0.19 -39.85 -17.06
CA GLU A 409 -0.97 -38.98 -16.88
C GLU A 409 -0.53 -37.72 -16.16
N VAL A 410 -0.57 -36.60 -16.84
CA VAL A 410 -0.03 -35.33 -16.34
C VAL A 410 -0.97 -34.17 -16.57
N GLU A 411 -0.91 -33.17 -15.68
CA GLU A 411 -1.50 -31.86 -15.91
C GLU A 411 -0.46 -30.91 -16.49
N LEU A 412 -0.74 -30.43 -17.72
CA LEU A 412 0.16 -29.54 -18.46
C LEU A 412 -0.43 -28.16 -18.64
N SER A 413 0.45 -27.14 -18.62
CA SER A 413 0.13 -25.82 -19.14
C SER A 413 -0.18 -25.89 -20.63
N GLU A 414 -0.92 -24.91 -21.16
CA GLU A 414 -1.25 -24.89 -22.59
C GLU A 414 0.04 -24.81 -23.46
N ALA A 415 1.08 -24.13 -22.98
CA ALA A 415 2.37 -24.03 -23.63
C ALA A 415 3.10 -25.39 -23.69
N ASP A 416 3.11 -26.12 -22.57
CA ASP A 416 3.71 -27.45 -22.52
C ASP A 416 2.90 -28.49 -23.28
N TYR A 417 1.57 -28.40 -23.25
CA TYR A 417 0.69 -29.23 -24.06
C TYR A 417 0.98 -29.05 -25.56
N CYS A 418 1.08 -27.80 -26.04
CA CYS A 418 1.43 -27.55 -27.44
C CYS A 418 2.80 -28.13 -27.83
N ARG A 419 3.77 -28.10 -26.91
CA ARG A 419 5.12 -28.64 -27.12
C ARG A 419 5.17 -30.17 -27.12
N LEU A 420 4.33 -30.82 -26.31
CA LEU A 420 4.34 -32.25 -26.06
C LEU A 420 3.19 -32.99 -26.75
N LYS A 421 2.37 -32.28 -27.50
CA LYS A 421 1.18 -32.81 -28.17
C LYS A 421 1.47 -34.02 -29.09
N GLU A 422 2.69 -34.11 -29.64
CA GLU A 422 3.11 -35.25 -30.47
C GLU A 422 3.18 -36.57 -29.71
N TYR A 423 3.24 -36.54 -28.39
CA TYR A 423 3.29 -37.70 -27.49
C TYR A 423 1.92 -38.04 -26.88
N GLU A 424 0.86 -37.28 -27.23
CA GLU A 424 -0.48 -37.49 -26.69
C GLU A 424 -1.02 -38.83 -27.17
N ARG A 425 -1.49 -39.61 -26.21
CA ARG A 425 -2.18 -40.88 -26.49
C ARG A 425 -3.68 -40.59 -26.61
N ILE A 426 -4.22 -40.81 -27.80
CA ILE A 426 -5.63 -40.68 -28.10
C ILE A 426 -6.41 -41.87 -27.53
#